data_afc29c80c0880764b0d16be97f4e9382
#
_entry.id   afc29c80c0880764b0d16be97f4e9382
#
_cell.length_a   1.000
_cell.length_b   1.000
_cell.length_c   1.000
_cell.angle_alpha   90.00
_cell.angle_beta   90.00
_cell.angle_gamma   90.00
#
_symmetry.space_group_name_H-M   'P 1'
#
loop_
_entity.id
_entity.type
_entity.pdbx_description
1 polymer ?
#
loop_
_entity_poly.entity_id
_entity_poly.type
_entity_poly.pdbx_seq_one_letter_code
_entity_poly.pdbx_strand_id
1 'polypeptide(L)'
;MAQRKRPATQAAITLTHPNAAGIDIGSAAHFVAVPPDRDDEPVREFASFTADLHRLADWLDACNVDTVAMESTGVYWIPMYELLESRSFTVLLVNARHVKNV
;
A
#
# COMPACT_ATOMS: atom_id res chain seq x y z
N MET A 1 -16.53 -11.23 -13.00
CA MET A 1 -15.48 -11.26 -11.99
C MET A 1 -15.54 -10.03 -11.10
N ALA A 2 -15.48 -10.23 -9.82
CA ALA A 2 -15.55 -9.11 -8.88
C ALA A 2 -14.25 -8.30 -8.96
N GLN A 3 -14.38 -6.99 -8.97
CA GLN A 3 -13.23 -6.11 -8.92
C GLN A 3 -12.83 -5.88 -7.47
N ARG A 4 -11.55 -5.80 -7.26
CA ARG A 4 -11.04 -5.47 -5.94
C ARG A 4 -11.27 -4.00 -5.66
N LYS A 5 -11.71 -3.73 -4.46
CA LYS A 5 -11.95 -2.37 -4.04
C LYS A 5 -10.61 -1.72 -3.69
N ARG A 6 -10.38 -0.50 -4.17
CA ARG A 6 -9.19 0.24 -3.82
C ARG A 6 -9.22 0.64 -2.36
N PRO A 7 -8.07 0.62 -1.67
CA PRO A 7 -8.01 1.19 -0.33
C PRO A 7 -8.48 2.64 -0.33
N ALA A 8 -9.28 3.00 0.65
CA ALA A 8 -9.78 4.38 0.76
C ALA A 8 -8.63 5.39 0.91
N THR A 9 -7.57 4.97 1.60
CA THR A 9 -6.39 5.81 1.80
C THR A 9 -5.73 6.19 0.49
N GLN A 10 -5.66 5.27 -0.47
CA GLN A 10 -5.05 5.54 -1.76
C GLN A 10 -5.85 6.60 -2.53
N ALA A 11 -7.19 6.52 -2.49
CA ALA A 11 -8.03 7.50 -3.17
C ALA A 11 -7.82 8.91 -2.63
N ALA A 12 -7.67 9.05 -1.32
CA ALA A 12 -7.46 10.36 -0.70
C ALA A 12 -6.07 10.93 -1.04
N ILE A 13 -5.04 10.09 -1.00
CA ILE A 13 -3.68 10.57 -1.15
C ILE A 13 -3.34 10.93 -2.60
N THR A 14 -3.99 10.31 -3.58
CA THR A 14 -3.71 10.63 -4.98
C THR A 14 -4.16 12.03 -5.38
N LEU A 15 -4.99 12.68 -4.57
CA LEU A 15 -5.37 14.07 -4.83
C LEU A 15 -4.20 15.02 -4.66
N THR A 16 -3.26 14.71 -3.76
CA THR A 16 -2.12 15.57 -3.45
C THR A 16 -0.78 14.98 -3.87
N HIS A 17 -0.74 13.65 -4.08
CA HIS A 17 0.50 12.94 -4.43
C HIS A 17 0.25 12.09 -5.66
N PRO A 18 0.62 12.57 -6.86
CA PRO A 18 0.30 11.85 -8.10
C PRO A 18 0.99 10.48 -8.22
N ASN A 19 2.11 10.27 -7.51
CA ASN A 19 2.85 9.02 -7.57
C ASN A 19 2.67 8.22 -6.28
N ALA A 20 1.46 8.16 -5.77
CA ALA A 20 1.17 7.52 -4.50
C ALA A 20 0.44 6.19 -4.66
N ALA A 21 0.78 5.26 -3.79
CA ALA A 21 0.06 3.99 -3.64
C ALA A 21 -0.55 3.88 -2.26
N GLY A 22 -1.57 3.05 -2.15
CA GLY A 22 -2.18 2.72 -0.86
C GLY A 22 -1.99 1.24 -0.57
N ILE A 23 -1.70 0.91 0.69
CA ILE A 23 -1.59 -0.47 1.14
C ILE A 23 -2.54 -0.69 2.31
N ASP A 24 -3.39 -1.69 2.16
CA ASP A 24 -4.23 -2.19 3.24
C ASP A 24 -3.50 -3.39 3.85
N ILE A 25 -2.98 -3.22 5.06
CA ILE A 25 -2.13 -4.20 5.73
C ILE A 25 -2.99 -5.22 6.47
N GLY A 26 -2.80 -6.49 6.10
CA GLY A 26 -3.40 -7.60 6.84
C GLY A 26 -2.33 -8.46 7.50
N SER A 27 -2.76 -9.45 8.27
CA SER A 27 -1.83 -10.35 8.95
C SER A 27 -1.18 -11.35 7.98
N ALA A 28 -1.93 -11.84 7.00
CA ALA A 28 -1.45 -12.85 6.07
C ALA A 28 -1.25 -12.32 4.65
N ALA A 29 -1.94 -11.24 4.29
CA ALA A 29 -1.86 -10.68 2.96
C ALA A 29 -2.12 -9.18 3.01
N HIS A 30 -1.57 -8.48 2.01
CA HIS A 30 -1.73 -7.04 1.87
C HIS A 30 -2.34 -6.73 0.51
N PHE A 31 -3.24 -5.76 0.46
CA PHE A 31 -3.81 -5.29 -0.80
C PHE A 31 -3.21 -3.94 -1.13
N VAL A 32 -2.71 -3.82 -2.35
CA VAL A 32 -1.96 -2.64 -2.79
C VAL A 32 -2.61 -2.05 -4.03
N ALA A 33 -2.83 -0.74 -4.02
CA ALA A 33 -3.37 -0.03 -5.17
C ALA A 33 -2.38 1.03 -5.63
N VAL A 34 -2.07 1.03 -6.93
CA VAL A 34 -1.29 2.08 -7.58
C VAL A 34 -2.23 2.93 -8.44
N PRO A 35 -1.77 4.08 -8.96
CA PRO A 35 -2.62 4.85 -9.89
C PRO A 35 -3.02 4.00 -11.09
N PRO A 36 -4.25 4.14 -11.57
CA PRO A 36 -4.79 3.22 -12.59
C PRO A 36 -4.04 3.17 -13.90
N ASP A 37 -3.28 4.20 -14.22
CA ASP A 37 -2.53 4.28 -15.48
C ASP A 37 -1.16 3.61 -15.39
N ARG A 38 -0.79 3.02 -14.24
CA ARG A 38 0.56 2.49 -14.05
C ARG A 38 0.69 1.01 -14.32
N ASP A 39 -0.44 0.29 -14.33
CA ASP A 39 -0.42 -1.16 -14.53
C ASP A 39 -1.82 -1.61 -14.98
N ASP A 40 -1.88 -2.67 -15.78
CA ASP A 40 -3.16 -3.23 -16.22
C ASP A 40 -3.95 -3.80 -15.05
N GLU A 41 -3.24 -4.25 -14.00
CA GLU A 41 -3.85 -4.68 -12.75
C GLU A 41 -3.39 -3.76 -11.64
N PRO A 42 -4.04 -2.60 -11.47
CA PRO A 42 -3.56 -1.60 -10.53
C PRO A 42 -3.83 -1.93 -9.06
N VAL A 43 -4.62 -2.94 -8.79
CA VAL A 43 -4.85 -3.44 -7.43
C VAL A 43 -4.38 -4.88 -7.37
N ARG A 44 -3.42 -5.17 -6.47
CA ARG A 44 -2.85 -6.51 -6.33
C ARG A 44 -2.79 -6.93 -4.88
N GLU A 45 -2.82 -8.24 -4.69
CA GLU A 45 -2.66 -8.85 -3.38
C GLU A 45 -1.28 -9.48 -3.29
N PHE A 46 -0.60 -9.27 -2.16
CA PHE A 46 0.69 -9.89 -1.88
C PHE A 46 0.61 -10.58 -0.52
N ALA A 47 1.21 -11.76 -0.40
CA ALA A 47 1.34 -12.41 0.89
C ALA A 47 2.34 -11.64 1.75
N SER A 48 2.47 -12.01 3.03
CA SER A 48 3.26 -11.23 3.98
C SER A 48 4.64 -11.83 4.28
N PHE A 49 5.09 -12.82 3.52
CA PHE A 49 6.46 -13.33 3.66
C PHE A 49 7.46 -12.31 3.14
N THR A 50 8.68 -12.37 3.65
CA THR A 50 9.72 -11.39 3.30
C THR A 50 9.91 -11.26 1.78
N ALA A 51 9.97 -12.39 1.06
CA ALA A 51 10.13 -12.36 -0.38
C ALA A 51 8.96 -11.65 -1.07
N ASP A 52 7.76 -11.80 -0.53
CA ASP A 52 6.57 -11.13 -1.08
C ASP A 52 6.63 -9.63 -0.88
N LEU A 53 7.13 -9.19 0.27
CA LEU A 53 7.27 -7.77 0.56
C LEU A 53 8.28 -7.12 -0.39
N HIS A 54 9.37 -7.83 -0.71
CA HIS A 54 10.33 -7.33 -1.70
C HIS A 54 9.72 -7.23 -3.08
N ARG A 55 8.92 -8.23 -3.50
CA ARG A 55 8.24 -8.18 -4.79
C ARG A 55 7.24 -7.03 -4.85
N LEU A 56 6.55 -6.78 -3.73
CA LEU A 56 5.63 -5.65 -3.64
C LEU A 56 6.39 -4.35 -3.87
N ALA A 57 7.52 -4.17 -3.20
CA ALA A 57 8.32 -2.97 -3.35
C ALA A 57 8.88 -2.83 -4.76
N ASP A 58 9.31 -3.94 -5.38
CA ASP A 58 9.76 -3.93 -6.77
C ASP A 58 8.65 -3.47 -7.72
N TRP A 59 7.43 -3.93 -7.48
CA TRP A 59 6.30 -3.52 -8.30
C TRP A 59 5.99 -2.03 -8.14
N LEU A 60 6.06 -1.52 -6.92
CA LEU A 60 5.87 -0.09 -6.68
C LEU A 60 6.93 0.74 -7.42
N ASP A 61 8.17 0.29 -7.41
CA ASP A 61 9.23 0.95 -8.18
C ASP A 61 8.93 0.92 -9.68
N ALA A 62 8.50 -0.23 -10.19
CA ALA A 62 8.18 -0.36 -11.61
C ALA A 62 7.00 0.54 -12.00
N CYS A 63 6.12 0.85 -11.07
CA CYS A 63 4.99 1.74 -11.29
C CYS A 63 5.31 3.22 -11.04
N ASN A 64 6.58 3.53 -10.77
CA ASN A 64 7.03 4.89 -10.47
C ASN A 64 6.31 5.52 -9.27
N VAL A 65 6.05 4.71 -8.26
CA VAL A 65 5.48 5.17 -7.00
C VAL A 65 6.61 5.68 -6.11
N ASP A 66 6.42 6.80 -5.47
CA ASP A 66 7.38 7.34 -4.51
C ASP A 66 6.80 7.51 -3.11
N THR A 67 5.48 7.50 -2.99
CA THR A 67 4.80 7.76 -1.72
C THR A 67 3.80 6.63 -1.47
N VAL A 68 3.81 6.09 -0.26
CA VAL A 68 2.96 4.96 0.11
C VAL A 68 2.20 5.30 1.39
N ALA A 69 0.88 5.22 1.33
CA ALA A 69 0.06 5.34 2.51
C ALA A 69 -0.35 3.94 2.96
N MET A 70 -0.09 3.61 4.21
CA MET A 70 -0.42 2.31 4.78
C MET A 70 -1.54 2.46 5.78
N GLU A 71 -2.47 1.52 5.74
CA GLU A 71 -3.58 1.44 6.67
C GLU A 71 -3.50 0.10 7.39
N SER A 72 -3.50 0.11 8.72
CA SER A 72 -3.39 -1.11 9.52
C SER A 72 -4.06 -0.92 10.86
N THR A 73 -4.69 -2.00 11.36
CA THR A 73 -5.32 -1.98 12.68
C THR A 73 -4.47 -2.62 13.76
N GLY A 74 -3.32 -3.17 13.40
CA GLY A 74 -2.44 -3.87 14.33
C GLY A 74 -0.98 -3.51 14.08
N VAL A 75 -0.10 -4.46 14.36
CA VAL A 75 1.35 -4.26 14.25
C VAL A 75 1.95 -4.85 12.99
N TYR A 76 1.14 -5.42 12.11
CA TYR A 76 1.63 -6.10 10.92
C TYR A 76 2.23 -5.15 9.88
N TRP A 77 2.08 -3.84 10.09
CA TRP A 77 2.64 -2.82 9.19
C TRP A 77 4.16 -2.67 9.34
N ILE A 78 4.73 -3.10 10.48
CA ILE A 78 6.12 -2.78 10.83
C ILE A 78 7.12 -3.32 9.80
N PRO A 79 7.11 -4.60 9.41
CA PRO A 79 8.08 -5.08 8.43
C PRO A 79 7.97 -4.37 7.08
N MET A 80 6.74 -4.08 6.65
CA MET A 80 6.52 -3.40 5.38
C MET A 80 7.03 -1.97 5.43
N TYR A 81 6.77 -1.28 6.53
CA TYR A 81 7.21 0.09 6.74
C TYR A 81 8.74 0.16 6.66
N GLU A 82 9.41 -0.71 7.41
CA GLU A 82 10.87 -0.72 7.45
C GLU A 82 11.48 -0.99 6.09
N LEU A 83 10.91 -1.93 5.36
CA LEU A 83 11.41 -2.25 4.03
C LEU A 83 11.23 -1.07 3.06
N LEU A 84 10.04 -0.50 3.02
CA LEU A 84 9.77 0.60 2.11
C LEU A 84 10.63 1.83 2.45
N GLU A 85 10.79 2.12 3.73
CA GLU A 85 11.62 3.24 4.13
C GLU A 85 13.08 3.00 3.73
N SER A 86 13.58 1.78 3.91
CA SER A 86 14.95 1.44 3.51
C SER A 86 15.17 1.57 2.01
N ARG A 87 14.10 1.47 1.21
CA ARG A 87 14.16 1.60 -0.24
C ARG A 87 13.78 3.01 -0.71
N SER A 88 13.79 3.96 0.20
CA SER A 88 13.61 5.39 -0.07
C SER A 88 12.20 5.81 -0.46
N PHE A 89 11.20 5.01 -0.16
CA PHE A 89 9.81 5.45 -0.30
C PHE A 89 9.46 6.39 0.85
N THR A 90 8.63 7.38 0.56
CA THR A 90 7.98 8.19 1.60
C THR A 90 6.79 7.40 2.10
N VAL A 91 6.76 7.08 3.39
CA VAL A 91 5.70 6.23 3.94
C VAL A 91 4.88 7.00 4.96
N LEU A 92 3.56 6.94 4.78
CA LEU A 92 2.59 7.56 5.67
C LEU A 92 1.76 6.45 6.30
N LEU A 93 1.78 6.36 7.63
CA LEU A 93 1.00 5.36 8.33
C LEU A 93 -0.32 5.97 8.78
N VAL A 94 -1.41 5.37 8.34
CA VAL A 94 -2.75 5.78 8.73
C VAL A 94 -3.33 4.73 9.66
N ASN A 95 -3.81 5.17 10.80
CA ASN A 95 -4.40 4.25 11.76
C ASN A 95 -5.90 4.14 11.52
N ALA A 96 -6.31 3.02 10.92
CA ALA A 96 -7.71 2.78 10.58
C ALA A 96 -8.62 2.78 11.79
N ARG A 97 -8.06 2.55 12.97
CA ARG A 97 -8.85 2.50 14.19
C ARG A 97 -9.48 3.85 14.53
N HIS A 98 -8.86 4.94 14.13
CA HIS A 98 -9.41 6.27 14.40
C HIS A 98 -10.73 6.48 13.68
N VAL A 99 -10.87 5.91 12.51
CA VAL A 99 -12.11 6.03 11.72
C VAL A 99 -13.27 5.36 12.43
N LYS A 100 -13.00 4.23 13.10
CA LYS A 100 -14.03 3.47 13.77
C LYS A 100 -14.59 4.16 14.99
N ASN A 101 -13.81 4.96 15.66
CA ASN A 101 -14.15 5.50 16.96
C ASN A 101 -14.73 6.89 16.89
N VAL A 102 -15.14 7.28 15.75
CA VAL A 102 -15.77 8.58 15.57
C VAL A 102 -17.18 8.58 16.12
#